data_9b15b6636534ea22f074fc7eecf16a8f
#
_entry.id   9b15b6636534ea22f074fc7eecf16a8f
#
_cell.length_a   1.000
_cell.length_b   1.000
_cell.length_c   1.000
_cell.angle_alpha   90.00
_cell.angle_beta   90.00
_cell.angle_gamma   90.00
#
_symmetry.space_group_name_H-M   'P 1'
#
loop_
_entity.id
_entity.type
_entity.pdbx_description
1 polymer ?
#
loop_
_entity_poly.entity_id
_entity_poly.type
_entity_poly.pdbx_seq_one_letter_code
_entity_poly.pdbx_strand_id
1 'polypeptide(L)'
;MSTKSNLKQALENKRFVITAETSPPDAADAESVIRRAGCLKNIVDAVNVTDGAGAKPHMSALATAAILAKSGIEPVLQFTTRDRNRIAIQGDLIGGWALGIPNILCLYGDDITVGDQPDSKKVHDIDSKELMKTAKLMKDDGTLPTGRKIDPKPELFIGAADLPRTPDKDFNASGLLAKISAGANFFQTQFAFDINVLKDYMKVINDAGVTEKAYYIVGLGPLASAKSAKWMDTNLFGVNIPEKVIKRIE
;
A
#
# COMPACT_ATOMS: atom_id res chain seq x y z
N MET A 1 6.61 -16.45 18.06
CA MET A 1 6.25 -17.11 16.78
C MET A 1 6.91 -16.30 15.68
N SER A 2 7.55 -16.97 14.70
CA SER A 2 8.12 -16.24 13.54
C SER A 2 6.97 -15.71 12.69
N THR A 3 6.88 -14.41 12.53
CA THR A 3 5.89 -13.74 11.68
C THR A 3 6.31 -13.96 10.23
N LYS A 4 5.66 -14.87 9.52
CA LYS A 4 5.93 -15.12 8.09
C LYS A 4 4.85 -14.44 7.27
N SER A 5 5.23 -13.79 6.17
CA SER A 5 4.26 -13.27 5.21
C SER A 5 3.74 -14.40 4.31
N ASN A 6 2.45 -14.73 4.41
CA ASN A 6 1.78 -15.66 3.49
C ASN A 6 1.64 -15.04 2.10
N LEU A 7 1.40 -13.73 2.02
CA LEU A 7 1.36 -12.99 0.76
C LEU A 7 2.69 -13.14 0.01
N LYS A 8 3.82 -12.91 0.69
CA LYS A 8 5.16 -13.11 0.11
C LYS A 8 5.33 -14.53 -0.41
N GLN A 9 5.03 -15.54 0.42
CA GLN A 9 5.17 -16.96 0.05
C GLN A 9 4.29 -17.34 -1.16
N ALA A 10 3.07 -16.81 -1.22
CA ALA A 10 2.17 -17.05 -2.34
C ALA A 10 2.73 -16.48 -3.64
N LEU A 11 3.26 -15.26 -3.61
CA LEU A 11 3.88 -14.60 -4.77
C LEU A 11 5.16 -15.31 -5.20
N GLU A 12 6.03 -15.70 -4.27
CA GLU A 12 7.26 -16.46 -4.54
C GLU A 12 6.96 -17.82 -5.19
N ASN A 13 5.86 -18.46 -4.78
CA ASN A 13 5.37 -19.70 -5.37
C ASN A 13 4.56 -19.49 -6.67
N LYS A 14 4.55 -18.28 -7.23
CA LYS A 14 3.81 -17.89 -8.44
C LYS A 14 2.32 -18.20 -8.36
N ARG A 15 1.75 -18.21 -7.16
CA ARG A 15 0.32 -18.36 -6.97
C ARG A 15 -0.37 -17.02 -7.27
N PHE A 16 -1.51 -17.08 -7.96
CA PHE A 16 -2.36 -15.91 -8.11
C PHE A 16 -2.88 -15.48 -6.74
N VAL A 17 -2.68 -14.22 -6.38
CA VAL A 17 -3.08 -13.66 -5.08
C VAL A 17 -4.25 -12.71 -5.23
N ILE A 18 -5.11 -12.68 -4.24
CA ILE A 18 -6.20 -11.73 -4.11
C ILE A 18 -6.00 -10.99 -2.79
N THR A 19 -5.93 -9.67 -2.86
CA THR A 19 -5.94 -8.81 -1.69
C THR A 19 -7.19 -7.94 -1.69
N ALA A 20 -7.68 -7.59 -0.52
CA ALA A 20 -8.73 -6.60 -0.36
C ALA A 20 -8.20 -5.38 0.39
N GLU A 21 -9.00 -4.31 0.42
CA GLU A 21 -8.67 -3.10 1.16
C GLU A 21 -9.77 -2.76 2.14
N THR A 22 -9.39 -2.27 3.31
CA THR A 22 -10.29 -1.72 4.32
C THR A 22 -9.74 -0.39 4.84
N SER A 23 -10.63 0.57 5.03
CA SER A 23 -10.29 1.78 5.77
C SER A 23 -10.50 1.53 7.27
N PRO A 24 -9.59 2.01 8.12
CA PRO A 24 -9.82 1.99 9.57
C PRO A 24 -11.13 2.66 9.94
N PRO A 25 -11.84 2.18 10.96
CA PRO A 25 -13.10 2.78 11.38
C PRO A 25 -12.89 4.11 12.12
N ASP A 26 -13.94 4.95 12.12
CA ASP A 26 -14.05 6.13 12.98
C ASP A 26 -14.66 5.71 14.33
N ALA A 27 -14.05 4.74 14.98
CA ALA A 27 -14.52 4.14 16.23
C ALA A 27 -13.34 3.72 17.09
N ALA A 28 -13.49 3.73 18.40
CA ALA A 28 -12.46 3.40 19.37
C ALA A 28 -12.61 1.96 19.91
N ASP A 29 -13.08 1.02 19.08
CA ASP A 29 -13.28 -0.38 19.48
C ASP A 29 -12.77 -1.35 18.40
N ALA A 30 -12.26 -2.49 18.84
CA ALA A 30 -11.73 -3.52 17.95
C ALA A 30 -12.83 -4.26 17.15
N GLU A 31 -14.05 -4.30 17.66
CA GLU A 31 -15.17 -4.99 16.99
C GLU A 31 -15.54 -4.29 15.69
N SER A 32 -15.43 -2.98 15.63
CA SER A 32 -15.66 -2.21 14.41
C SER A 32 -14.70 -2.58 13.29
N VAL A 33 -13.43 -2.89 13.61
CA VAL A 33 -12.47 -3.41 12.64
C VAL A 33 -12.91 -4.80 12.14
N ILE A 34 -13.29 -5.67 13.05
CA ILE A 34 -13.72 -7.04 12.71
C ILE A 34 -15.03 -7.05 11.91
N ARG A 35 -15.98 -6.19 12.23
CA ARG A 35 -17.22 -6.05 11.43
C ARG A 35 -16.93 -5.66 9.98
N ARG A 36 -15.91 -4.82 9.74
CA ARG A 36 -15.55 -4.36 8.37
C ARG A 36 -14.80 -5.41 7.59
N ALA A 37 -13.83 -6.06 8.19
CA ALA A 37 -12.87 -6.91 7.48
C ALA A 37 -13.00 -8.41 7.79
N GLY A 38 -13.78 -8.80 8.80
CA GLY A 38 -13.90 -10.19 9.24
C GLY A 38 -14.44 -11.14 8.17
N CYS A 39 -15.32 -10.64 7.28
CA CYS A 39 -15.83 -11.41 6.14
C CYS A 39 -14.75 -11.79 5.12
N LEU A 40 -13.60 -11.11 5.13
CA LEU A 40 -12.47 -11.36 4.21
C LEU A 40 -11.56 -12.49 4.70
N LYS A 41 -11.72 -12.92 5.96
CA LYS A 41 -10.89 -13.98 6.55
C LYS A 41 -11.02 -15.29 5.76
N ASN A 42 -9.89 -15.86 5.37
CA ASN A 42 -9.78 -17.07 4.55
C ASN A 42 -10.35 -16.94 3.12
N ILE A 43 -10.73 -15.74 2.69
CA ILE A 43 -11.19 -15.47 1.32
C ILE A 43 -10.09 -14.80 0.50
N VAL A 44 -9.34 -13.90 1.14
CA VAL A 44 -8.23 -13.17 0.50
C VAL A 44 -6.90 -13.52 1.16
N ASP A 45 -5.81 -13.29 0.44
CA ASP A 45 -4.45 -13.60 0.92
C ASP A 45 -3.95 -12.56 1.93
N ALA A 46 -4.34 -11.29 1.76
CA ALA A 46 -4.04 -10.23 2.69
C ALA A 46 -5.06 -9.08 2.58
N VAL A 47 -5.14 -8.25 3.62
CA VAL A 47 -6.02 -7.08 3.67
C VAL A 47 -5.18 -5.82 3.84
N ASN A 48 -5.24 -4.92 2.85
CA ASN A 48 -4.66 -3.60 2.94
C ASN A 48 -5.41 -2.75 3.96
N VAL A 49 -4.68 -2.08 4.82
CA VAL A 49 -5.21 -1.16 5.82
C VAL A 49 -4.75 0.25 5.45
N THR A 50 -5.67 1.10 5.01
CA THR A 50 -5.34 2.46 4.58
C THR A 50 -4.85 3.33 5.74
N ASP A 51 -3.92 4.26 5.47
CA ASP A 51 -3.33 5.14 6.46
C ASP A 51 -3.70 6.60 6.20
N GLY A 52 -4.67 7.11 6.96
CA GLY A 52 -5.16 8.49 6.84
C GLY A 52 -5.70 8.81 5.45
N ALA A 53 -6.47 7.88 4.85
CA ALA A 53 -7.04 8.05 3.52
C ALA A 53 -7.90 9.31 3.41
N GLY A 54 -7.73 10.05 2.30
CA GLY A 54 -8.39 11.33 2.10
C GLY A 54 -7.97 12.40 3.11
N ALA A 55 -6.78 12.27 3.71
CA ALA A 55 -6.22 13.16 4.74
C ALA A 55 -7.18 13.40 5.93
N LYS A 56 -7.89 12.36 6.33
CA LYS A 56 -8.82 12.39 7.47
C LYS A 56 -8.31 11.52 8.61
N PRO A 57 -8.57 11.91 9.87
CA PRO A 57 -8.27 11.05 11.01
C PRO A 57 -9.25 9.87 11.04
N HIS A 58 -8.69 8.70 11.22
CA HIS A 58 -9.37 7.42 11.46
C HIS A 58 -8.65 6.72 12.60
N MET A 59 -9.12 5.54 13.01
CA MET A 59 -8.29 4.69 13.87
C MET A 59 -6.93 4.51 13.21
N SER A 60 -5.85 4.52 14.00
CA SER A 60 -4.48 4.33 13.47
C SER A 60 -4.40 3.07 12.59
N ALA A 61 -3.80 3.19 11.42
CA ALA A 61 -3.57 2.04 10.52
C ALA A 61 -2.78 0.93 11.21
N LEU A 62 -1.78 1.29 12.02
CA LEU A 62 -0.99 0.34 12.81
C LEU A 62 -1.87 -0.42 13.82
N ALA A 63 -2.75 0.27 14.55
CA ALA A 63 -3.67 -0.37 15.49
C ALA A 63 -4.65 -1.30 14.77
N THR A 64 -5.24 -0.83 13.67
CA THR A 64 -6.16 -1.63 12.84
C THR A 64 -5.47 -2.88 12.29
N ALA A 65 -4.27 -2.76 11.73
CA ALA A 65 -3.48 -3.88 11.23
C ALA A 65 -3.13 -4.89 12.33
N ALA A 66 -2.80 -4.42 13.54
CA ALA A 66 -2.55 -5.30 14.69
C ALA A 66 -3.80 -6.07 15.13
N ILE A 67 -4.98 -5.44 15.10
CA ILE A 67 -6.26 -6.11 15.40
C ILE A 67 -6.55 -7.20 14.35
N LEU A 68 -6.34 -6.91 13.06
CA LEU A 68 -6.49 -7.89 11.99
C LEU A 68 -5.52 -9.06 12.15
N ALA A 69 -4.24 -8.80 12.38
CA ALA A 69 -3.22 -9.83 12.59
C ALA A 69 -3.59 -10.75 13.77
N LYS A 70 -4.01 -10.16 14.90
CA LYS A 70 -4.49 -10.91 16.08
C LYS A 70 -5.71 -11.75 15.78
N SER A 71 -6.55 -11.33 14.82
CA SER A 71 -7.77 -12.05 14.41
C SER A 71 -7.50 -13.11 13.34
N GLY A 72 -6.25 -13.30 12.93
CA GLY A 72 -5.84 -14.28 11.93
C GLY A 72 -6.13 -13.82 10.50
N ILE A 73 -6.15 -12.52 10.25
CA ILE A 73 -6.22 -11.88 8.93
C ILE A 73 -4.88 -11.22 8.67
N GLU A 74 -4.16 -11.61 7.61
CA GLU A 74 -2.87 -11.02 7.29
C GLU A 74 -3.02 -9.59 6.78
N PRO A 75 -2.44 -8.57 7.44
CA PRO A 75 -2.52 -7.21 6.98
C PRO A 75 -1.40 -6.84 6.02
N VAL A 76 -1.68 -5.89 5.12
CA VAL A 76 -0.69 -5.02 4.48
C VAL A 76 -0.89 -3.64 5.08
N LEU A 77 0.02 -3.21 5.94
CA LEU A 77 -0.02 -1.90 6.57
C LEU A 77 0.37 -0.85 5.53
N GLN A 78 -0.57 -0.02 5.10
CA GLN A 78 -0.24 1.19 4.37
C GLN A 78 0.41 2.17 5.35
N PHE A 79 1.48 2.81 4.89
CA PHE A 79 2.33 3.59 5.76
C PHE A 79 2.74 4.90 5.08
N THR A 80 2.13 6.01 5.50
CA THR A 80 2.38 7.32 4.92
C THR A 80 3.48 8.07 5.68
N THR A 81 4.23 8.92 4.96
CA THR A 81 5.23 9.81 5.54
C THR A 81 4.65 11.18 5.93
N ARG A 82 3.39 11.45 5.56
CA ARG A 82 2.75 12.75 5.74
C ARG A 82 2.69 13.20 7.19
N ASP A 83 2.31 12.32 8.09
CA ASP A 83 1.93 12.68 9.47
C ASP A 83 3.00 12.31 10.50
N ARG A 84 4.13 11.73 10.07
CA ARG A 84 5.16 11.17 10.96
C ARG A 84 6.56 11.65 10.60
N ASN A 85 7.37 11.96 11.62
CA ASN A 85 8.80 12.11 11.42
C ASN A 85 9.52 10.75 11.44
N ARG A 86 10.80 10.74 11.06
CA ARG A 86 11.62 9.51 10.97
C ARG A 86 11.71 8.73 12.29
N ILE A 87 11.59 9.38 13.45
CA ILE A 87 11.63 8.70 14.74
C ILE A 87 10.36 7.87 14.93
N ALA A 88 9.20 8.47 14.70
CA ALA A 88 7.92 7.78 14.77
C ALA A 88 7.84 6.65 13.72
N ILE A 89 8.27 6.91 12.48
CA ILE A 89 8.32 5.93 11.40
C ILE A 89 9.13 4.70 11.81
N GLN A 90 10.35 4.88 12.31
CA GLN A 90 11.22 3.79 12.73
C GLN A 90 10.62 3.00 13.90
N GLY A 91 10.05 3.70 14.88
CA GLY A 91 9.37 3.08 16.01
C GLY A 91 8.17 2.24 15.58
N ASP A 92 7.35 2.77 14.70
CA ASP A 92 6.16 2.08 14.18
C ASP A 92 6.51 0.86 13.32
N LEU A 93 7.61 0.90 12.54
CA LEU A 93 8.09 -0.26 11.77
C LEU A 93 8.54 -1.39 12.71
N ILE A 94 9.27 -1.08 13.76
CA ILE A 94 9.68 -2.07 14.78
C ILE A 94 8.45 -2.63 15.49
N GLY A 95 7.57 -1.75 15.95
CA GLY A 95 6.35 -2.12 16.66
C GLY A 95 5.40 -2.95 15.81
N GLY A 96 5.22 -2.57 14.54
CA GLY A 96 4.40 -3.31 13.57
C GLY A 96 4.87 -4.75 13.40
N TRP A 97 6.16 -4.94 13.20
CA TRP A 97 6.72 -6.30 13.14
C TRP A 97 6.47 -7.10 14.42
N ALA A 98 6.70 -6.49 15.58
CA ALA A 98 6.46 -7.14 16.87
C ALA A 98 4.98 -7.51 17.10
N LEU A 99 4.06 -6.76 16.49
CA LEU A 99 2.62 -7.02 16.52
C LEU A 99 2.14 -8.01 15.45
N GLY A 100 3.06 -8.58 14.66
CA GLY A 100 2.72 -9.61 13.67
C GLY A 100 2.31 -9.06 12.31
N ILE A 101 2.77 -7.87 11.94
CA ILE A 101 2.51 -7.22 10.65
C ILE A 101 3.72 -7.40 9.73
N PRO A 102 3.70 -8.36 8.78
CA PRO A 102 4.86 -8.65 7.94
C PRO A 102 4.94 -7.79 6.68
N ASN A 103 3.81 -7.23 6.23
CA ASN A 103 3.72 -6.52 4.96
C ASN A 103 3.48 -5.03 5.18
N ILE A 104 4.20 -4.19 4.47
CA ILE A 104 4.01 -2.74 4.47
C ILE A 104 3.87 -2.23 3.04
N LEU A 105 3.08 -1.18 2.84
CA LEU A 105 3.00 -0.42 1.59
C LEU A 105 3.44 1.01 1.85
N CYS A 106 4.60 1.39 1.34
CA CYS A 106 5.20 2.69 1.56
C CYS A 106 4.57 3.76 0.68
N LEU A 107 3.97 4.77 1.29
CA LEU A 107 3.21 5.83 0.64
C LEU A 107 3.73 7.21 1.04
N TYR A 108 3.42 8.20 0.21
CA TYR A 108 3.65 9.61 0.55
C TYR A 108 2.51 10.17 1.41
N GLY A 109 1.28 9.82 1.07
CA GLY A 109 0.04 10.30 1.68
C GLY A 109 -0.65 11.40 0.85
N ASP A 110 -1.97 11.49 1.00
CA ASP A 110 -2.79 12.49 0.32
C ASP A 110 -2.48 13.91 0.81
N ASP A 111 -2.78 14.93 -0.01
CA ASP A 111 -2.63 16.30 0.42
C ASP A 111 -3.62 16.65 1.56
N ILE A 112 -3.15 17.32 2.60
CA ILE A 112 -3.98 17.67 3.77
C ILE A 112 -5.19 18.54 3.41
N THR A 113 -5.10 19.32 2.31
CA THR A 113 -6.16 20.22 1.87
C THR A 113 -7.43 19.51 1.38
N VAL A 114 -7.33 18.19 1.08
CA VAL A 114 -8.49 17.38 0.67
C VAL A 114 -9.24 16.79 1.87
N GLY A 115 -8.66 16.89 3.07
CA GLY A 115 -9.22 16.36 4.31
C GLY A 115 -10.13 17.33 5.05
N ASP A 116 -10.47 16.96 6.27
CA ASP A 116 -11.32 17.74 7.18
C ASP A 116 -10.52 18.62 8.17
N GLN A 117 -9.17 18.54 8.12
CA GLN A 117 -8.25 19.35 8.92
C GLN A 117 -7.19 20.02 8.04
N PRO A 118 -7.60 20.93 7.12
CA PRO A 118 -6.68 21.50 6.13
C PRO A 118 -5.58 22.37 6.75
N ASP A 119 -5.74 22.81 7.99
CA ASP A 119 -4.73 23.60 8.73
C ASP A 119 -3.69 22.74 9.44
N SER A 120 -3.81 21.41 9.40
CA SER A 120 -2.80 20.51 9.97
C SER A 120 -1.46 20.68 9.23
N LYS A 121 -0.35 20.37 9.90
CA LYS A 121 0.99 20.51 9.32
C LYS A 121 1.48 19.18 8.78
N LYS A 122 1.85 19.17 7.50
CA LYS A 122 2.59 18.05 6.90
C LYS A 122 3.95 17.93 7.58
N VAL A 123 4.37 16.72 7.90
CA VAL A 123 5.69 16.45 8.46
C VAL A 123 6.67 16.15 7.35
N HIS A 124 6.44 15.09 6.57
CA HIS A 124 7.30 14.67 5.44
C HIS A 124 8.79 14.82 5.74
N ASP A 125 9.23 14.41 6.94
CA ASP A 125 10.65 14.44 7.33
C ASP A 125 11.49 13.53 6.42
N ILE A 126 10.87 12.49 5.86
CA ILE A 126 11.42 11.63 4.82
C ILE A 126 10.35 11.39 3.74
N ASP A 127 10.77 11.09 2.53
CA ASP A 127 9.86 10.69 1.46
C ASP A 127 9.59 9.16 1.46
N SER A 128 8.71 8.70 0.57
CA SER A 128 8.36 7.29 0.48
C SER A 128 9.53 6.39 0.03
N LYS A 129 10.50 6.91 -0.70
CA LYS A 129 11.71 6.16 -1.08
C LYS A 129 12.67 6.03 0.09
N GLU A 130 12.81 7.07 0.90
CA GLU A 130 13.60 7.03 2.12
C GLU A 130 12.96 6.12 3.16
N LEU A 131 11.63 6.08 3.24
CA LEU A 131 10.90 5.10 4.04
C LEU A 131 11.22 3.65 3.59
N MET A 132 11.17 3.37 2.27
CA MET A 132 11.56 2.06 1.75
C MET A 132 13.00 1.69 2.07
N LYS A 133 13.95 2.64 1.89
CA LYS A 133 15.36 2.43 2.25
C LYS A 133 15.54 2.12 3.73
N THR A 134 14.82 2.84 4.60
CA THR A 134 14.82 2.62 6.05
C THR A 134 14.33 1.22 6.38
N ALA A 135 13.18 0.82 5.84
CA ALA A 135 12.62 -0.52 6.04
C ALA A 135 13.56 -1.63 5.50
N LYS A 136 14.18 -1.39 4.34
CA LYS A 136 15.17 -2.29 3.75
C LYS A 136 16.40 -2.47 4.65
N LEU A 137 16.96 -1.38 5.15
CA LEU A 137 18.11 -1.40 6.04
C LEU A 137 17.80 -2.18 7.34
N MET A 138 16.63 -1.92 7.93
CA MET A 138 16.18 -2.64 9.11
C MET A 138 16.04 -4.13 8.86
N LYS A 139 15.51 -4.52 7.70
CA LYS A 139 15.32 -5.91 7.28
C LYS A 139 16.65 -6.60 6.96
N ASP A 140 17.48 -6.00 6.14
CA ASP A 140 18.68 -6.64 5.59
C ASP A 140 19.81 -6.66 6.64
N ASP A 141 20.08 -5.53 7.26
CA ASP A 141 21.26 -5.33 8.14
C ASP A 141 20.89 -5.36 9.64
N GLY A 142 19.60 -5.29 9.99
CA GLY A 142 19.18 -5.20 11.39
C GLY A 142 19.64 -3.91 12.06
N THR A 143 19.66 -2.80 11.30
CA THR A 143 20.11 -1.51 11.81
C THR A 143 19.15 -0.39 11.44
N LEU A 144 19.13 0.65 12.27
CA LEU A 144 18.54 1.94 11.94
C LEU A 144 19.49 2.76 11.07
N PRO A 145 19.01 3.81 10.35
CA PRO A 145 19.87 4.72 9.58
C PRO A 145 21.02 5.36 10.38
N THR A 146 20.90 5.42 11.71
CA THR A 146 21.95 5.89 12.62
C THR A 146 23.03 4.84 12.93
N GLY A 147 22.90 3.61 12.41
CA GLY A 147 23.77 2.48 12.72
C GLY A 147 23.40 1.74 14.02
N ARG A 148 22.37 2.20 14.77
CA ARG A 148 21.91 1.50 15.97
C ARG A 148 21.28 0.16 15.58
N LYS A 149 21.70 -0.92 16.25
CA LYS A 149 21.23 -2.29 15.99
C LYS A 149 19.80 -2.51 16.48
N ILE A 150 19.10 -3.38 15.74
CA ILE A 150 17.79 -3.93 16.08
C ILE A 150 17.93 -5.45 16.14
N ASP A 151 17.62 -6.03 17.30
CA ASP A 151 17.68 -7.48 17.50
C ASP A 151 16.46 -7.93 18.33
N PRO A 152 15.62 -8.85 17.81
CA PRO A 152 15.66 -9.41 16.46
C PRO A 152 15.29 -8.39 15.37
N LYS A 153 15.88 -8.53 14.20
CA LYS A 153 15.56 -7.69 13.05
C LYS A 153 14.19 -8.05 12.41
N PRO A 154 13.45 -7.08 11.86
CA PRO A 154 12.19 -7.36 11.18
C PRO A 154 12.42 -7.96 9.78
N GLU A 155 11.58 -8.91 9.35
CA GLU A 155 11.59 -9.49 8.00
C GLU A 155 10.47 -8.93 7.14
N LEU A 156 10.47 -7.62 6.92
CA LEU A 156 9.41 -6.91 6.22
C LEU A 156 9.35 -7.26 4.73
N PHE A 157 8.14 -7.48 4.22
CA PHE A 157 7.82 -7.52 2.79
C PHE A 157 7.34 -6.15 2.37
N ILE A 158 8.14 -5.45 1.57
CA ILE A 158 8.03 -4.00 1.32
C ILE A 158 7.34 -3.76 0.00
N GLY A 159 6.22 -3.05 0.02
CA GLY A 159 5.47 -2.62 -1.14
C GLY A 159 5.66 -1.15 -1.46
N ALA A 160 5.40 -0.80 -2.70
CA ALA A 160 5.35 0.56 -3.22
C ALA A 160 4.11 0.76 -4.09
N ALA A 161 3.57 1.98 -4.10
CA ALA A 161 2.49 2.32 -5.02
C ALA A 161 3.01 2.50 -6.44
N ASP A 162 2.16 2.15 -7.42
CA ASP A 162 2.39 2.42 -8.83
C ASP A 162 1.12 2.95 -9.48
N LEU A 163 1.28 3.68 -10.59
CA LEU A 163 0.21 4.32 -11.34
C LEU A 163 0.29 3.91 -12.81
N PRO A 164 -0.40 2.84 -13.21
CA PRO A 164 -0.49 2.46 -14.61
C PRO A 164 -1.13 3.58 -15.44
N ARG A 165 -0.48 3.95 -16.52
CA ARG A 165 -0.92 4.98 -17.46
C ARG A 165 -0.55 4.59 -18.88
N THR A 166 -1.16 5.22 -19.86
CA THR A 166 -0.74 5.04 -21.26
C THR A 166 0.73 5.46 -21.38
N PRO A 167 1.63 4.56 -21.79
CA PRO A 167 3.02 4.93 -22.00
C PRO A 167 3.15 5.94 -23.14
N ASP A 168 3.80 7.05 -22.89
CA ASP A 168 4.21 8.02 -23.90
C ASP A 168 5.61 7.69 -24.44
N LYS A 169 6.07 8.47 -25.43
CA LYS A 169 7.37 8.25 -26.09
C LYS A 169 8.57 8.42 -25.12
N ASP A 170 8.38 9.20 -24.07
CA ASP A 170 9.41 9.51 -23.09
C ASP A 170 9.27 8.63 -21.83
N PHE A 171 8.31 7.71 -21.82
CA PHE A 171 8.10 6.81 -20.70
C PHE A 171 9.36 5.96 -20.47
N ASN A 172 9.84 6.00 -19.25
CA ASN A 172 10.90 5.11 -18.80
C ASN A 172 10.59 4.57 -17.41
N ALA A 173 11.09 3.38 -17.11
CA ALA A 173 10.84 2.70 -15.85
C ALA A 173 11.80 3.11 -14.72
N SER A 174 12.60 4.17 -14.89
CA SER A 174 13.65 4.55 -13.93
C SER A 174 13.10 4.81 -12.53
N GLY A 175 11.90 5.40 -12.41
CA GLY A 175 11.23 5.62 -11.14
C GLY A 175 10.86 4.32 -10.43
N LEU A 176 10.41 3.29 -11.17
CA LEU A 176 10.09 1.97 -10.61
C LEU A 176 11.36 1.23 -10.19
N LEU A 177 12.39 1.25 -11.05
CA LEU A 177 13.69 0.66 -10.74
C LEU A 177 14.34 1.32 -9.51
N ALA A 178 14.17 2.63 -9.35
CA ALA A 178 14.63 3.35 -8.16
C ALA A 178 13.88 2.91 -6.88
N LYS A 179 12.56 2.63 -6.96
CA LYS A 179 11.79 2.07 -5.85
C LYS A 179 12.25 0.66 -5.50
N ILE A 180 12.52 -0.18 -6.50
CA ILE A 180 13.08 -1.53 -6.30
C ILE A 180 14.46 -1.44 -5.60
N SER A 181 15.34 -0.57 -6.08
CA SER A 181 16.65 -0.35 -5.45
C SER A 181 16.51 0.17 -4.01
N ALA A 182 15.47 0.95 -3.72
CA ALA A 182 15.15 1.41 -2.38
C ALA A 182 14.58 0.32 -1.47
N GLY A 183 14.18 -0.85 -2.02
CA GLY A 183 13.73 -1.99 -1.24
C GLY A 183 12.36 -2.54 -1.58
N ALA A 184 11.65 -1.97 -2.56
CA ALA A 184 10.34 -2.47 -2.97
C ALA A 184 10.44 -3.91 -3.51
N ASN A 185 9.66 -4.82 -2.93
CA ASN A 185 9.50 -6.21 -3.32
C ASN A 185 8.25 -6.42 -4.18
N PHE A 186 7.24 -5.60 -4.01
CA PHE A 186 6.03 -5.61 -4.82
C PHE A 186 5.51 -4.20 -5.07
N PHE A 187 4.72 -4.07 -6.13
CA PHE A 187 3.95 -2.89 -6.44
C PHE A 187 2.47 -3.18 -6.27
N GLN A 188 1.75 -2.23 -5.69
CA GLN A 188 0.30 -2.20 -5.72
C GLN A 188 -0.12 -1.01 -6.59
N THR A 189 -0.91 -1.30 -7.63
CA THR A 189 -1.29 -0.26 -8.57
C THR A 189 -2.52 0.50 -8.09
N GLN A 190 -2.68 1.73 -8.60
CA GLN A 190 -3.96 2.42 -8.57
C GLN A 190 -5.01 1.59 -9.36
N PHE A 191 -6.28 1.89 -9.19
CA PHE A 191 -7.37 1.22 -9.92
C PHE A 191 -7.19 1.28 -11.43
N ALA A 192 -7.24 0.12 -12.07
CA ALA A 192 -7.11 -0.04 -13.52
C ALA A 192 -8.48 -0.39 -14.13
N PHE A 193 -9.16 0.58 -14.71
CA PHE A 193 -10.46 0.41 -15.36
C PHE A 193 -10.37 0.24 -16.88
N ASP A 194 -9.21 0.51 -17.49
CA ASP A 194 -8.95 0.21 -18.90
C ASP A 194 -7.89 -0.88 -19.04
N ILE A 195 -8.34 -2.05 -19.47
CA ILE A 195 -7.47 -3.21 -19.67
C ILE A 195 -6.43 -3.00 -20.79
N ASN A 196 -6.69 -2.16 -21.76
CA ASN A 196 -5.73 -1.90 -22.84
C ASN A 196 -4.58 -1.03 -22.31
N VAL A 197 -4.91 0.02 -21.57
CA VAL A 197 -3.90 0.85 -20.88
C VAL A 197 -3.04 -0.01 -19.95
N LEU A 198 -3.68 -0.89 -19.17
CA LEU A 198 -2.94 -1.79 -18.28
C LEU A 198 -2.02 -2.74 -19.05
N LYS A 199 -2.49 -3.35 -20.16
CA LYS A 199 -1.68 -4.25 -20.99
C LYS A 199 -0.47 -3.55 -21.60
N ASP A 200 -0.68 -2.36 -22.17
CA ASP A 200 0.39 -1.58 -22.78
C ASP A 200 1.42 -1.15 -21.74
N TYR A 201 0.94 -0.70 -20.58
CA TYR A 201 1.79 -0.37 -19.45
C TYR A 201 2.63 -1.56 -18.96
N MET A 202 1.97 -2.69 -18.68
CA MET A 202 2.64 -3.90 -18.21
C MET A 202 3.66 -4.43 -19.22
N LYS A 203 3.38 -4.30 -20.52
CA LYS A 203 4.35 -4.67 -21.55
C LYS A 203 5.62 -3.84 -21.45
N VAL A 204 5.49 -2.51 -21.36
CA VAL A 204 6.67 -1.62 -21.31
C VAL A 204 7.50 -1.81 -20.04
N ILE A 205 6.87 -1.98 -18.87
CA ILE A 205 7.61 -2.23 -17.64
C ILE A 205 8.23 -3.64 -17.59
N ASN A 206 7.61 -4.62 -18.27
CA ASN A 206 8.19 -5.94 -18.43
C ASN A 206 9.44 -5.88 -19.33
N ASP A 207 9.34 -5.21 -20.48
CA ASP A 207 10.47 -5.00 -21.39
C ASP A 207 11.64 -4.25 -20.71
N ALA A 208 11.33 -3.42 -19.72
CA ALA A 208 12.32 -2.73 -18.87
C ALA A 208 12.87 -3.60 -17.71
N GLY A 209 12.46 -4.86 -17.58
CA GLY A 209 12.93 -5.80 -16.54
C GLY A 209 12.43 -5.49 -15.13
N VAL A 210 11.35 -4.72 -15.00
CA VAL A 210 10.76 -4.38 -13.69
C VAL A 210 10.06 -5.58 -13.08
N THR A 211 9.28 -6.32 -13.88
CA THR A 211 8.47 -7.46 -13.44
C THR A 211 9.30 -8.70 -13.08
N GLU A 212 10.56 -8.74 -13.49
CA GLU A 212 11.52 -9.77 -13.06
C GLU A 212 12.02 -9.52 -11.62
N LYS A 213 11.92 -8.28 -11.14
CA LYS A 213 12.52 -7.83 -9.87
C LYS A 213 11.51 -7.55 -8.78
N ALA A 214 10.24 -7.36 -9.14
CA ALA A 214 9.17 -7.08 -8.18
C ALA A 214 7.84 -7.65 -8.66
N TYR A 215 7.01 -8.07 -7.71
CA TYR A 215 5.65 -8.54 -7.99
C TYR A 215 4.69 -7.39 -8.24
N TYR A 216 3.61 -7.67 -8.97
CA TYR A 216 2.55 -6.69 -9.24
C TYR A 216 1.21 -7.18 -8.71
N ILE A 217 0.54 -6.32 -7.93
CA ILE A 217 -0.84 -6.49 -7.46
C ILE A 217 -1.65 -5.38 -8.12
N VAL A 218 -2.53 -5.76 -9.04
CA VAL A 218 -3.33 -4.81 -9.82
C VAL A 218 -4.55 -4.37 -9.03
N GLY A 219 -4.73 -3.07 -8.87
CA GLY A 219 -5.87 -2.47 -8.21
C GLY A 219 -7.13 -2.57 -9.07
N LEU A 220 -8.19 -3.14 -8.51
CA LEU A 220 -9.54 -3.17 -9.08
C LEU A 220 -10.52 -2.59 -8.07
N GLY A 221 -11.43 -1.74 -8.53
CA GLY A 221 -12.46 -1.15 -7.68
C GLY A 221 -13.86 -1.50 -8.17
N PRO A 222 -14.76 -2.01 -7.31
CA PRO A 222 -16.16 -2.19 -7.69
C PRO A 222 -16.82 -0.81 -7.90
N LEU A 223 -17.53 -0.66 -9.01
CA LEU A 223 -18.26 0.56 -9.34
C LEU A 223 -19.73 0.37 -8.92
N ALA A 224 -20.11 0.93 -7.78
CA ALA A 224 -21.45 0.76 -7.21
C ALA A 224 -22.55 1.49 -8.01
N SER A 225 -22.19 2.57 -8.74
CA SER A 225 -23.12 3.36 -9.57
C SER A 225 -22.34 4.26 -10.52
N ALA A 226 -23.00 4.74 -11.57
CA ALA A 226 -22.44 5.73 -12.49
C ALA A 226 -22.05 7.04 -11.76
N LYS A 227 -22.83 7.46 -10.77
CA LYS A 227 -22.50 8.63 -9.93
C LYS A 227 -21.20 8.42 -9.16
N SER A 228 -21.02 7.24 -8.55
CA SER A 228 -19.79 6.88 -7.84
C SER A 228 -18.59 6.82 -8.79
N ALA A 229 -18.77 6.22 -9.97
CA ALA A 229 -17.72 6.14 -10.99
C ALA A 229 -17.27 7.54 -11.46
N LYS A 230 -18.22 8.43 -11.78
CA LYS A 230 -17.91 9.82 -12.15
C LYS A 230 -17.16 10.57 -11.04
N TRP A 231 -17.58 10.35 -9.80
CA TRP A 231 -16.90 10.95 -8.65
C TRP A 231 -15.46 10.43 -8.50
N MET A 232 -15.25 9.11 -8.63
CA MET A 232 -13.91 8.51 -8.57
C MET A 232 -13.00 9.03 -9.67
N ASP A 233 -13.49 9.10 -10.90
CA ASP A 233 -12.75 9.61 -12.06
C ASP A 233 -12.30 11.07 -11.88
N THR A 234 -13.13 11.88 -11.22
CA THR A 234 -12.86 13.30 -11.02
C THR A 234 -11.98 13.57 -9.78
N ASN A 235 -12.14 12.79 -8.70
CA ASN A 235 -11.60 13.14 -7.39
C ASN A 235 -10.48 12.23 -6.90
N LEU A 236 -10.32 11.01 -7.45
CA LEU A 236 -9.25 10.12 -7.02
C LEU A 236 -8.02 10.29 -7.91
N PHE A 237 -6.91 10.64 -7.29
CA PHE A 237 -5.65 10.84 -8.01
C PHE A 237 -5.26 9.61 -8.83
N GLY A 238 -5.07 9.82 -10.12
CA GLY A 238 -4.60 8.78 -11.05
C GLY A 238 -5.64 7.73 -11.43
N VAL A 239 -6.88 7.87 -11.00
CA VAL A 239 -7.99 7.05 -11.49
C VAL A 239 -8.47 7.62 -12.82
N ASN A 240 -8.64 6.75 -13.80
CA ASN A 240 -9.25 7.07 -15.09
C ASN A 240 -10.27 5.98 -15.42
N ILE A 241 -11.55 6.36 -15.52
CA ILE A 241 -12.64 5.43 -15.82
C ILE A 241 -13.18 5.74 -17.22
N PRO A 242 -12.95 4.86 -18.21
CA PRO A 242 -13.44 5.10 -19.56
C PRO A 242 -14.95 5.36 -19.60
N GLU A 243 -15.37 6.35 -20.39
CA GLU A 243 -16.78 6.74 -20.50
C GLU A 243 -17.70 5.55 -20.87
N LYS A 244 -17.19 4.62 -21.70
CA LYS A 244 -17.89 3.36 -22.05
C LYS A 244 -18.21 2.50 -20.82
N VAL A 245 -17.37 2.54 -19.77
CA VAL A 245 -17.60 1.81 -18.51
C VAL A 245 -18.69 2.49 -17.72
N ILE A 246 -18.64 3.82 -17.62
CA ILE A 246 -19.65 4.63 -16.92
C ILE A 246 -21.03 4.43 -17.56
N LYS A 247 -21.12 4.52 -18.89
CA LYS A 247 -22.37 4.31 -19.65
C LYS A 247 -22.98 2.91 -19.48
N ARG A 248 -22.17 1.89 -19.16
CA ARG A 248 -22.69 0.52 -18.95
C ARG A 248 -23.38 0.33 -17.60
N ILE A 249 -23.15 1.22 -16.66
CA ILE A 249 -23.72 1.17 -15.31
C ILE A 249 -24.75 2.30 -15.06
N GLU A 250 -25.02 3.14 -16.06
CA GLU A 250 -26.17 4.05 -16.11
C GLU A 250 -27.46 3.29 -16.42
#